data_003ee58be205dc7b31ba245690cfe56a
#
_entry.id   003ee58be205dc7b31ba245690cfe56a
#
_cell.length_a   1.000
_cell.length_b   1.000
_cell.length_c   1.000
_cell.angle_alpha   90.00
_cell.angle_beta   90.00
_cell.angle_gamma   90.00
#
_symmetry.space_group_name_H-M   'P 1'
#
loop_
_entity.id
_entity.type
_entity.pdbx_description
1 polymer ?
#
loop_
_entity_poly.entity_id
_entity_poly.type
_entity_poly.pdbx_seq_one_letter_code
_entity_poly.pdbx_strand_id
1 'polypeptide(L)'
;MDTNIKVPRALKAKVMLWTDVSYHDMEEIDNMQSVPELESVLCSVFGVDLPEPKRGVLLELYVQTVLFCREFSFRKEQTSALLSIIKSIHEANIETPLDNIEQCFKYCKELLLCHSVRRPPFSINLFSSKEVNCVFQYIHDSYIRHHKLYKYIFTPQVILDLSLTYSVIPDDEDSSTPENVMEEAVSKTDSSPETQETSIIGQEETTLSPTAELKTLIEKEVREQMTLVSGQLDQRMKEIADLHKRAVDSPQPNQRAKK
;
A
#
# COMPACT_ATOMS: atom_id res chain seq x y z
N MET A 1 -4.78 -5.19 25.75
CA MET A 1 -4.33 -4.45 24.55
C MET A 1 -5.54 -4.30 23.65
N ASP A 2 -6.02 -3.09 23.45
CA ASP A 2 -7.17 -2.87 22.59
C ASP A 2 -6.75 -3.10 21.12
N THR A 3 -7.17 -4.22 20.58
CA THR A 3 -6.96 -4.59 19.16
C THR A 3 -7.97 -3.92 18.25
N ASN A 4 -8.26 -2.64 18.49
CA ASN A 4 -9.21 -1.91 17.67
C ASN A 4 -8.52 -1.45 16.38
N ILE A 5 -8.72 -2.20 15.30
CA ILE A 5 -8.22 -1.83 13.96
C ILE A 5 -8.95 -0.55 13.55
N LYS A 6 -8.22 0.55 13.47
CA LYS A 6 -8.78 1.83 13.04
C LYS A 6 -9.16 1.76 11.56
N VAL A 7 -10.43 2.03 11.28
CA VAL A 7 -10.92 2.17 9.90
C VAL A 7 -10.43 3.52 9.34
N PRO A 8 -9.95 3.57 8.08
CA PRO A 8 -9.49 4.81 7.46
C PRO A 8 -10.57 5.88 7.49
N ARG A 9 -10.23 7.08 7.95
CA ARG A 9 -11.13 8.23 7.97
C ARG A 9 -11.15 8.93 6.62
N ALA A 10 -12.25 9.62 6.32
CA ALA A 10 -12.31 10.50 5.16
C ALA A 10 -11.36 11.69 5.35
N LEU A 11 -10.30 11.75 4.54
CA LEU A 11 -9.31 12.81 4.55
C LEU A 11 -9.85 14.03 3.79
N LYS A 12 -9.68 15.23 4.36
CA LYS A 12 -10.04 16.49 3.72
C LYS A 12 -8.78 17.31 3.45
N ALA A 13 -8.55 17.62 2.18
CA ALA A 13 -7.46 18.49 1.80
C ALA A 13 -7.70 19.92 2.29
N LYS A 14 -6.65 20.55 2.81
CA LYS A 14 -6.63 21.94 3.28
C LYS A 14 -5.32 22.61 2.84
N VAL A 15 -5.29 23.93 2.89
CA VAL A 15 -4.05 24.68 2.64
C VAL A 15 -3.08 24.42 3.77
N MET A 16 -1.83 24.04 3.43
CA MET A 16 -0.77 23.62 4.36
C MET A 16 0.40 24.61 4.41
N LEU A 17 0.19 25.85 4.00
CA LEU A 17 1.23 26.88 4.03
C LEU A 17 1.52 27.30 5.48
N TRP A 18 2.78 27.26 5.90
CA TRP A 18 3.26 27.61 7.24
C TRP A 18 2.55 26.85 8.38
N THR A 19 2.11 25.62 8.12
CA THR A 19 1.35 24.84 9.10
C THR A 19 2.26 24.16 10.12
N ASP A 20 3.25 23.44 9.64
CA ASP A 20 4.19 22.67 10.48
C ASP A 20 5.57 23.32 10.55
N VAL A 21 5.97 24.03 9.52
CA VAL A 21 7.27 24.67 9.41
C VAL A 21 7.06 26.17 9.22
N SER A 22 7.44 26.97 10.21
CA SER A 22 7.30 28.42 10.16
C SER A 22 8.32 29.07 9.22
N TYR A 23 8.15 30.38 8.96
CA TYR A 23 9.13 31.13 8.16
C TYR A 23 10.52 31.15 8.81
N HIS A 24 10.58 31.27 10.14
CA HIS A 24 11.81 31.24 10.89
C HIS A 24 12.53 29.89 10.79
N ASP A 25 11.79 28.79 10.94
CA ASP A 25 12.34 27.44 10.81
C ASP A 25 12.89 27.23 9.39
N MET A 26 12.22 27.78 8.36
CA MET A 26 12.73 27.71 6.98
C MET A 26 14.02 28.51 6.79
N GLU A 27 14.24 29.62 7.53
CA GLU A 27 15.53 30.33 7.51
C GLU A 27 16.64 29.50 8.13
N GLU A 28 16.34 28.80 9.21
CA GLU A 28 17.27 27.86 9.83
C GLU A 28 17.60 26.69 8.88
N ILE A 29 16.60 26.06 8.31
CA ILE A 29 16.76 24.96 7.34
C ILE A 29 17.62 25.39 6.14
N ASP A 30 17.39 26.58 5.58
CA ASP A 30 18.15 27.08 4.44
C ASP A 30 19.63 27.34 4.74
N ASN A 31 19.94 27.68 5.97
CA ASN A 31 21.34 27.94 6.41
C ASN A 31 22.12 26.62 6.62
N MET A 32 21.46 25.50 6.83
CA MET A 32 22.12 24.20 7.04
C MET A 32 22.57 23.61 5.71
N GLN A 33 23.86 23.32 5.59
CA GLN A 33 24.44 22.73 4.38
C GLN A 33 24.76 21.27 4.54
N SER A 34 25.00 20.79 5.75
CA SER A 34 25.30 19.41 6.03
C SER A 34 24.02 18.61 6.35
N VAL A 35 23.97 17.36 5.91
CA VAL A 35 22.84 16.46 6.17
C VAL A 35 22.60 16.25 7.67
N PRO A 36 23.62 16.00 8.52
CA PRO A 36 23.41 15.81 9.96
C PRO A 36 22.83 17.04 10.67
N GLU A 37 23.27 18.24 10.27
CA GLU A 37 22.71 19.49 10.82
C GLU A 37 21.25 19.66 10.40
N LEU A 38 20.95 19.39 9.13
CA LEU A 38 19.59 19.43 8.59
C LEU A 38 18.66 18.44 9.31
N GLU A 39 19.12 17.23 9.58
CA GLU A 39 18.38 16.24 10.38
C GLU A 39 18.09 16.74 11.79
N SER A 40 19.07 17.37 12.45
CA SER A 40 18.90 17.91 13.79
C SER A 40 17.86 19.02 13.84
N VAL A 41 17.89 19.95 12.88
CA VAL A 41 16.92 21.03 12.77
C VAL A 41 15.53 20.48 12.46
N LEU A 42 15.39 19.58 11.48
CA LEU A 42 14.12 18.96 11.14
C LEU A 42 13.53 18.14 12.28
N CYS A 43 14.38 17.44 13.05
CA CYS A 43 13.97 16.73 14.27
C CYS A 43 13.34 17.69 15.29
N SER A 44 13.95 18.86 15.50
CA SER A 44 13.44 19.89 16.40
C SER A 44 12.14 20.51 15.90
N VAL A 45 12.11 20.93 14.63
CA VAL A 45 10.94 21.59 14.00
C VAL A 45 9.70 20.70 14.01
N PHE A 46 9.86 19.43 13.66
CA PHE A 46 8.74 18.48 13.63
C PHE A 46 8.47 17.82 14.99
N GLY A 47 9.30 18.04 16.00
CA GLY A 47 9.16 17.41 17.31
C GLY A 47 9.17 15.88 17.22
N VAL A 48 10.10 15.32 16.44
CA VAL A 48 10.16 13.86 16.20
C VAL A 48 10.75 13.17 17.42
N ASP A 49 9.87 12.67 18.31
CA ASP A 49 10.25 11.87 19.48
C ASP A 49 9.83 10.40 19.23
N LEU A 50 10.56 9.74 18.36
CA LEU A 50 10.32 8.34 17.99
C LEU A 50 11.58 7.51 18.27
N PRO A 51 11.40 6.24 18.68
CA PRO A 51 12.53 5.32 18.81
C PRO A 51 13.10 4.95 17.43
N GLU A 52 14.40 4.63 17.40
CA GLU A 52 15.00 4.04 16.22
C GLU A 52 14.36 2.66 15.93
N PRO A 53 14.18 2.26 14.66
CA PRO A 53 14.60 2.95 13.42
C PRO A 53 13.57 3.97 12.87
N LYS A 54 12.42 4.16 13.52
CA LYS A 54 11.33 5.03 13.03
C LYS A 54 11.78 6.47 12.85
N ARG A 55 12.54 6.97 13.81
CA ARG A 55 13.07 8.33 13.79
C ARG A 55 13.94 8.57 12.56
N GLY A 56 14.93 7.72 12.33
CA GLY A 56 15.86 7.86 11.20
C GLY A 56 15.13 7.81 9.84
N VAL A 57 14.19 6.88 9.67
CA VAL A 57 13.43 6.76 8.42
C VAL A 57 12.54 7.99 8.15
N LEU A 58 11.94 8.57 9.19
CA LEU A 58 11.11 9.76 9.05
C LEU A 58 11.94 11.00 8.75
N LEU A 59 13.05 11.17 9.44
CA LEU A 59 13.98 12.29 9.20
C LEU A 59 14.59 12.21 7.81
N GLU A 60 15.00 11.03 7.36
CA GLU A 60 15.50 10.83 5.99
C GLU A 60 14.46 11.26 4.95
N LEU A 61 13.18 10.93 5.14
CA LEU A 61 12.10 11.37 4.24
C LEU A 61 12.03 12.90 4.16
N TYR A 62 12.14 13.60 5.29
CA TYR A 62 12.11 15.07 5.32
C TYR A 62 13.38 15.69 4.72
N VAL A 63 14.55 15.14 5.02
CA VAL A 63 15.81 15.57 4.43
C VAL A 63 15.79 15.46 2.91
N GLN A 64 15.39 14.31 2.38
CA GLN A 64 15.27 14.10 0.94
C GLN A 64 14.27 15.08 0.29
N THR A 65 13.22 15.45 1.02
CA THR A 65 12.26 16.44 0.55
C THR A 65 12.89 17.84 0.47
N VAL A 66 13.68 18.24 1.46
CA VAL A 66 14.40 19.53 1.42
C VAL A 66 15.42 19.55 0.30
N LEU A 67 16.19 18.47 0.13
CA LEU A 67 17.18 18.36 -0.95
C LEU A 67 16.51 18.44 -2.33
N PHE A 68 15.38 17.77 -2.53
CA PHE A 68 14.57 17.92 -3.74
C PHE A 68 14.13 19.36 -3.98
N CYS A 69 13.65 20.06 -2.94
CA CYS A 69 13.25 21.46 -3.06
C CYS A 69 14.42 22.37 -3.46
N ARG A 70 15.61 22.10 -2.92
CA ARG A 70 16.83 22.83 -3.28
C ARG A 70 17.25 22.59 -4.72
N GLU A 71 17.19 21.35 -5.19
CA GLU A 71 17.51 20.97 -6.57
C GLU A 71 16.63 21.73 -7.58
N PHE A 72 15.32 21.80 -7.28
CA PHE A 72 14.36 22.50 -8.13
C PHE A 72 14.22 23.99 -7.81
N SER A 73 15.06 24.55 -6.94
CA SER A 73 15.06 25.96 -6.55
C SER A 73 13.70 26.47 -6.09
N PHE A 74 12.98 25.69 -5.29
CA PHE A 74 11.70 26.07 -4.72
C PHE A 74 11.88 27.18 -3.68
N ARG A 75 10.85 28.05 -3.59
CA ARG A 75 10.81 29.11 -2.58
C ARG A 75 10.52 28.53 -1.19
N LYS A 76 10.85 29.27 -0.14
CA LYS A 76 10.59 28.89 1.26
C LYS A 76 9.13 28.49 1.51
N GLU A 77 8.19 29.23 0.94
CA GLU A 77 6.75 28.94 1.02
C GLU A 77 6.41 27.58 0.40
N GLN A 78 7.01 27.28 -0.75
CA GLN A 78 6.79 26.02 -1.46
C GLN A 78 7.39 24.84 -0.69
N THR A 79 8.59 25.02 -0.14
CA THR A 79 9.27 23.98 0.67
C THR A 79 8.51 23.70 1.96
N SER A 80 8.09 24.74 2.70
CA SER A 80 7.27 24.59 3.91
C SER A 80 5.98 23.83 3.63
N ALA A 81 5.25 24.22 2.57
CA ALA A 81 4.03 23.54 2.19
C ALA A 81 4.26 22.10 1.76
N LEU A 82 5.34 21.81 1.02
CA LEU A 82 5.65 20.45 0.57
C LEU A 82 6.01 19.54 1.76
N LEU A 83 6.79 20.02 2.71
CA LEU A 83 7.10 19.29 3.94
C LEU A 83 5.83 18.95 4.73
N SER A 84 4.91 19.89 4.89
CA SER A 84 3.62 19.67 5.55
C SER A 84 2.72 18.70 4.77
N ILE A 85 2.74 18.76 3.44
CA ILE A 85 2.01 17.82 2.57
C ILE A 85 2.53 16.40 2.77
N ILE A 86 3.85 16.19 2.73
CA ILE A 86 4.47 14.86 2.90
C ILE A 86 4.19 14.30 4.29
N LYS A 87 4.32 15.12 5.34
CA LYS A 87 3.93 14.74 6.71
C LYS A 87 2.49 14.26 6.77
N SER A 88 1.57 15.02 6.20
CA SER A 88 0.14 14.71 6.21
C SER A 88 -0.19 13.42 5.44
N ILE A 89 0.50 13.16 4.32
CA ILE A 89 0.36 11.90 3.56
C ILE A 89 0.91 10.72 4.38
N HIS A 90 2.05 10.92 5.05
CA HIS A 90 2.64 9.89 5.92
C HIS A 90 1.70 9.55 7.08
N GLU A 91 1.19 10.54 7.80
CA GLU A 91 0.23 10.34 8.90
C GLU A 91 -1.02 9.60 8.42
N ALA A 92 -1.56 9.98 7.26
CA ALA A 92 -2.71 9.30 6.65
C ALA A 92 -2.41 7.83 6.30
N ASN A 93 -1.21 7.54 5.80
CA ASN A 93 -0.80 6.18 5.47
C ASN A 93 -0.68 5.30 6.71
N ILE A 94 -0.09 5.81 7.79
CA ILE A 94 0.17 5.04 9.02
C ILE A 94 -1.01 5.03 10.01
N GLU A 95 -2.09 5.77 9.76
CA GLU A 95 -3.28 5.82 10.65
C GLU A 95 -3.91 4.44 10.83
N THR A 96 -3.85 3.59 9.80
CA THR A 96 -4.40 2.24 9.79
C THR A 96 -3.39 1.21 9.31
N PRO A 97 -3.37 -0.01 9.86
CA PRO A 97 -2.57 -1.10 9.33
C PRO A 97 -3.12 -1.66 8.00
N LEU A 98 -4.38 -1.37 7.66
CA LEU A 98 -5.02 -1.81 6.43
C LEU A 98 -4.45 -1.07 5.22
N ASP A 99 -4.55 -1.68 4.04
CA ASP A 99 -4.14 -1.03 2.80
C ASP A 99 -5.11 0.11 2.45
N ASN A 100 -4.61 1.34 2.47
CA ASN A 100 -5.35 2.57 2.19
C ASN A 100 -4.64 3.42 1.11
N ILE A 101 -3.81 2.79 0.28
CA ILE A 101 -2.99 3.51 -0.70
C ILE A 101 -3.80 4.35 -1.68
N GLU A 102 -4.95 3.86 -2.15
CA GLU A 102 -5.82 4.60 -3.05
C GLU A 102 -6.35 5.90 -2.42
N GLN A 103 -6.72 5.83 -1.13
CA GLN A 103 -7.17 6.99 -0.38
C GLN A 103 -6.02 7.99 -0.17
N CYS A 104 -4.82 7.52 0.18
CA CYS A 104 -3.63 8.36 0.30
C CYS A 104 -3.26 9.02 -1.03
N PHE A 105 -3.35 8.29 -2.14
CA PHE A 105 -3.08 8.81 -3.48
C PHE A 105 -4.09 9.88 -3.91
N LYS A 106 -5.39 9.64 -3.66
CA LYS A 106 -6.44 10.64 -3.88
C LYS A 106 -6.20 11.88 -3.03
N TYR A 107 -5.90 11.69 -1.75
CA TYR A 107 -5.61 12.78 -0.81
C TYR A 107 -4.40 13.61 -1.25
N CYS A 108 -3.33 12.96 -1.69
CA CYS A 108 -2.16 13.64 -2.26
C CYS A 108 -2.54 14.54 -3.45
N LYS A 109 -3.33 14.03 -4.40
CA LYS A 109 -3.82 14.82 -5.53
C LYS A 109 -4.66 16.02 -5.09
N GLU A 110 -5.56 15.84 -4.14
CA GLU A 110 -6.40 16.91 -3.61
C GLU A 110 -5.56 17.97 -2.89
N LEU A 111 -4.54 17.58 -2.11
CA LEU A 111 -3.61 18.51 -1.49
C LEU A 111 -2.84 19.34 -2.53
N LEU A 112 -2.29 18.71 -3.56
CA LEU A 112 -1.59 19.42 -4.62
C LEU A 112 -2.51 20.36 -5.39
N LEU A 113 -3.76 20.00 -5.64
CA LEU A 113 -4.77 20.87 -6.24
C LEU A 113 -5.08 22.08 -5.35
N CYS A 114 -5.17 21.89 -4.02
CA CYS A 114 -5.35 22.99 -3.07
C CYS A 114 -4.21 24.00 -3.11
N HIS A 115 -3.00 23.59 -3.53
CA HIS A 115 -1.83 24.46 -3.59
C HIS A 115 -1.48 24.93 -5.01
N SER A 116 -2.28 24.59 -6.04
CA SER A 116 -2.03 24.96 -7.44
C SER A 116 -3.14 25.82 -8.06
N VAL A 117 -4.32 25.84 -7.47
CA VAL A 117 -5.47 26.57 -8.00
C VAL A 117 -5.84 27.74 -7.10
N ARG A 118 -6.01 28.93 -7.65
CA ARG A 118 -6.42 30.09 -6.86
C ARG A 118 -7.94 30.12 -6.65
N ARG A 119 -8.38 29.65 -5.49
CA ARG A 119 -9.77 29.70 -5.04
C ARG A 119 -9.83 29.97 -3.52
N PRO A 120 -9.50 31.21 -3.08
CA PRO A 120 -9.56 31.55 -1.66
C PRO A 120 -11.00 31.39 -1.11
N PRO A 121 -11.20 30.95 0.14
CA PRO A 121 -10.17 30.59 1.14
C PRO A 121 -9.68 29.12 1.04
N PHE A 122 -10.20 28.32 0.09
CA PHE A 122 -10.00 26.87 0.06
C PHE A 122 -8.69 26.44 -0.61
N SER A 123 -8.16 27.25 -1.51
CA SER A 123 -6.93 26.94 -2.24
C SER A 123 -6.14 28.18 -2.61
N ILE A 124 -4.82 28.01 -2.75
CA ILE A 124 -3.86 29.05 -3.10
C ILE A 124 -3.04 28.62 -4.33
N ASN A 125 -2.62 29.58 -5.14
CA ASN A 125 -1.75 29.33 -6.27
C ASN A 125 -0.28 29.43 -5.81
N LEU A 126 0.23 28.37 -5.20
CA LEU A 126 1.60 28.27 -4.68
C LEU A 126 2.53 27.60 -5.69
N PHE A 127 2.08 26.54 -6.33
CA PHE A 127 2.80 25.78 -7.34
C PHE A 127 2.22 26.02 -8.74
N SER A 128 3.07 26.21 -9.72
CA SER A 128 2.68 26.18 -11.13
C SER A 128 2.34 24.75 -11.59
N SER A 129 1.66 24.59 -12.71
CA SER A 129 1.30 23.26 -13.24
C SER A 129 2.53 22.37 -13.52
N LYS A 130 3.67 22.95 -13.91
CA LYS A 130 4.91 22.20 -14.11
C LYS A 130 5.49 21.71 -12.79
N GLU A 131 5.52 22.58 -11.79
CA GLU A 131 5.99 22.24 -10.45
C GLU A 131 5.10 21.19 -9.78
N VAL A 132 3.78 21.27 -9.95
CA VAL A 132 2.84 20.25 -9.45
C VAL A 132 3.16 18.87 -10.04
N ASN A 133 3.41 18.79 -11.33
CA ASN A 133 3.76 17.50 -11.96
C ASN A 133 5.09 16.97 -11.43
N CYS A 134 6.09 17.85 -11.25
CA CYS A 134 7.38 17.48 -10.68
C CYS A 134 7.25 16.99 -9.23
N VAL A 135 6.53 17.73 -8.39
CA VAL A 135 6.25 17.35 -7.00
C VAL A 135 5.45 16.04 -6.92
N PHE A 136 4.44 15.89 -7.77
CA PHE A 136 3.64 14.66 -7.81
C PHE A 136 4.48 13.44 -8.17
N GLN A 137 5.35 13.56 -9.18
CA GLN A 137 6.28 12.50 -9.57
C GLN A 137 7.24 12.17 -8.41
N TYR A 138 7.79 13.19 -7.76
CA TYR A 138 8.65 13.02 -6.59
C TYR A 138 7.94 12.24 -5.47
N ILE A 139 6.73 12.67 -5.07
CA ILE A 139 5.96 12.00 -4.01
C ILE A 139 5.63 10.55 -4.42
N HIS A 140 5.28 10.35 -5.69
CA HIS A 140 4.99 9.01 -6.21
C HIS A 140 6.19 8.09 -6.07
N ASP A 141 7.37 8.53 -6.52
CA ASP A 141 8.56 7.69 -6.59
C ASP A 141 9.24 7.51 -5.22
N SER A 142 9.23 8.54 -4.38
CA SER A 142 9.87 8.50 -3.06
C SER A 142 8.99 7.88 -1.97
N TYR A 143 7.68 8.15 -1.98
CA TYR A 143 6.79 7.75 -0.90
C TYR A 143 5.74 6.72 -1.29
N ILE A 144 4.89 7.04 -2.29
CA ILE A 144 3.75 6.19 -2.67
C ILE A 144 4.20 4.80 -3.10
N ARG A 145 5.26 4.72 -3.88
CA ARG A 145 5.87 3.45 -4.32
C ARG A 145 6.34 2.57 -3.17
N HIS A 146 6.74 3.19 -2.06
CA HIS A 146 7.28 2.53 -0.88
C HIS A 146 6.31 2.52 0.32
N HIS A 147 5.03 2.84 0.13
CA HIS A 147 4.04 2.98 1.20
C HIS A 147 3.97 1.77 2.15
N LYS A 148 4.16 0.54 1.62
CA LYS A 148 4.15 -0.70 2.42
C LYS A 148 5.31 -0.77 3.40
N LEU A 149 6.50 -0.26 3.02
CA LEU A 149 7.66 -0.20 3.92
C LEU A 149 7.41 0.76 5.08
N TYR A 150 6.85 1.93 4.80
CA TYR A 150 6.45 2.87 5.84
C TYR A 150 5.39 2.26 6.77
N LYS A 151 4.36 1.60 6.23
CA LYS A 151 3.39 0.87 7.06
C LYS A 151 4.05 -0.18 7.93
N TYR A 152 4.91 -1.00 7.37
CA TYR A 152 5.61 -2.04 8.11
C TYR A 152 6.41 -1.48 9.30
N ILE A 153 7.08 -0.35 9.11
CA ILE A 153 7.92 0.26 10.15
C ILE A 153 7.05 0.97 11.21
N PHE A 154 6.02 1.70 10.80
CA PHE A 154 5.30 2.63 11.69
C PHE A 154 4.02 2.06 12.31
N THR A 155 3.39 1.05 11.71
CA THR A 155 2.19 0.42 12.27
C THR A 155 2.51 -0.83 13.09
N PRO A 156 1.71 -1.16 14.11
CA PRO A 156 1.83 -2.43 14.81
C PRO A 156 1.52 -3.59 13.87
N GLN A 157 2.32 -4.63 13.92
CA GLN A 157 2.07 -5.85 13.16
C GLN A 157 1.00 -6.68 13.86
N VAL A 158 0.02 -7.15 13.10
CA VAL A 158 -1.00 -8.09 13.57
C VAL A 158 -0.66 -9.46 13.00
N ILE A 159 -0.34 -10.41 13.88
CA ILE A 159 -0.18 -11.81 13.54
C ILE A 159 -1.53 -12.49 13.76
N LEU A 160 -2.06 -13.14 12.74
CA LEU A 160 -3.29 -13.91 12.80
C LEU A 160 -2.94 -15.37 13.12
N ASP A 161 -3.14 -15.78 14.38
CA ASP A 161 -3.06 -17.17 14.82
C ASP A 161 -4.41 -17.85 14.60
N LEU A 162 -4.52 -18.73 13.63
CA LEU A 162 -5.69 -19.55 13.38
C LEU A 162 -5.49 -20.92 14.04
N SER A 163 -6.16 -21.15 15.15
CA SER A 163 -6.28 -22.48 15.75
C SER A 163 -7.54 -23.17 15.27
N LEU A 164 -7.40 -24.22 14.47
CA LEU A 164 -8.50 -25.06 14.03
C LEU A 164 -8.68 -26.20 15.05
N THR A 165 -9.76 -26.16 15.82
CA THR A 165 -10.18 -27.27 16.65
C THR A 165 -11.22 -28.09 15.91
N TYR A 166 -10.89 -29.34 15.58
CA TYR A 166 -11.87 -30.28 15.07
C TYR A 166 -12.69 -30.80 16.24
N SER A 167 -13.98 -30.46 16.30
CA SER A 167 -14.93 -31.18 17.14
C SER A 167 -15.32 -32.44 16.40
N VAL A 168 -14.83 -33.58 16.84
CA VAL A 168 -15.39 -34.87 16.43
C VAL A 168 -16.80 -34.92 16.97
N ILE A 169 -17.80 -34.99 16.12
CA ILE A 169 -19.17 -35.32 16.51
C ILE A 169 -19.07 -36.76 17.04
N PRO A 170 -19.33 -37.04 18.30
CA PRO A 170 -19.37 -38.41 18.76
C PRO A 170 -20.56 -39.08 18.06
N ASP A 171 -20.31 -40.05 17.21
CA ASP A 171 -21.33 -41.01 16.84
C ASP A 171 -21.77 -41.70 18.14
N ASP A 172 -23.02 -41.46 18.54
CA ASP A 172 -23.68 -42.18 19.60
C ASP A 172 -23.83 -43.65 19.18
N GLU A 173 -22.89 -44.52 19.55
CA GLU A 173 -23.17 -45.94 19.78
C GLU A 173 -22.22 -46.53 20.81
N ASP A 174 -22.76 -46.66 21.96
CA ASP A 174 -22.77 -47.76 22.92
C ASP A 174 -21.48 -48.48 23.37
N SER A 175 -21.36 -48.38 24.67
CA SER A 175 -20.90 -49.39 25.65
C SER A 175 -19.41 -49.65 25.88
N SER A 176 -19.14 -49.43 27.15
CA SER A 176 -18.34 -50.20 28.12
C SER A 176 -16.85 -50.00 28.24
N THR A 177 -16.59 -49.28 29.31
CA THR A 177 -15.64 -49.51 30.45
C THR A 177 -14.13 -49.40 30.25
N PRO A 178 -13.46 -49.08 31.33
CA PRO A 178 -12.25 -48.27 31.34
C PRO A 178 -11.00 -49.11 31.71
N GLU A 179 -9.85 -48.60 31.39
CA GLU A 179 -8.64 -48.80 32.22
C GLU A 179 -7.52 -47.86 31.75
N ASN A 180 -7.20 -46.95 32.63
CA ASN A 180 -5.92 -46.65 33.29
C ASN A 180 -4.62 -46.79 32.46
N VAL A 181 -3.84 -45.75 32.56
CA VAL A 181 -2.49 -45.67 33.12
C VAL A 181 -1.60 -44.67 32.36
N MET A 182 -1.27 -43.61 33.08
CA MET A 182 0.03 -42.99 33.37
C MET A 182 0.98 -42.60 32.23
N GLU A 183 1.29 -41.27 32.25
CA GLU A 183 2.62 -40.66 32.45
C GLU A 183 3.72 -41.03 31.42
N GLU A 184 4.37 -40.13 30.78
CA GLU A 184 5.44 -39.23 31.22
C GLU A 184 6.01 -38.41 30.06
N ALA A 185 6.40 -37.29 30.45
CA ALA A 185 7.21 -36.22 29.93
C ALA A 185 8.46 -36.58 29.09
N VAL A 186 8.95 -35.52 28.45
CA VAL A 186 10.34 -35.07 28.25
C VAL A 186 10.90 -34.99 26.84
N SER A 187 11.05 -33.73 26.48
CA SER A 187 12.18 -33.01 25.88
C SER A 187 12.66 -33.26 24.47
N LYS A 188 12.74 -32.12 23.82
CA LYS A 188 13.85 -31.50 23.05
C LYS A 188 14.59 -32.34 22.03
N THR A 189 14.66 -31.86 20.82
CA THR A 189 15.80 -31.23 20.11
C THR A 189 15.50 -31.15 18.61
N ASP A 190 15.54 -29.97 18.12
CA ASP A 190 16.45 -29.37 17.13
C ASP A 190 16.95 -30.27 15.98
N SER A 191 16.68 -29.78 14.79
CA SER A 191 17.52 -29.71 13.60
C SER A 191 16.80 -29.99 12.27
N SER A 192 16.72 -28.96 11.45
CA SER A 192 16.75 -29.07 9.97
C SER A 192 18.11 -29.66 9.54
N PRO A 193 18.38 -30.14 8.32
CA PRO A 193 17.80 -29.74 7.03
C PRO A 193 17.70 -30.84 5.93
N GLU A 194 17.40 -30.37 4.72
CA GLU A 194 17.75 -30.85 3.38
C GLU A 194 16.87 -31.84 2.63
N THR A 195 16.35 -31.26 1.56
CA THR A 195 16.21 -31.70 0.17
C THR A 195 16.54 -33.14 -0.18
N GLN A 196 15.61 -33.85 -0.80
CA GLN A 196 15.86 -34.68 -1.98
C GLN A 196 14.58 -35.07 -2.70
N GLU A 197 14.54 -34.73 -4.00
CA GLU A 197 13.64 -35.30 -5.01
C GLU A 197 13.88 -36.79 -5.13
N THR A 198 12.84 -37.57 -5.24
CA THR A 198 12.84 -38.78 -6.09
C THR A 198 11.40 -39.16 -6.47
N SER A 199 11.17 -39.17 -7.75
CA SER A 199 10.04 -39.77 -8.45
C SER A 199 10.07 -41.30 -8.32
N ILE A 200 8.94 -41.94 -7.97
CA ILE A 200 8.61 -43.32 -8.40
C ILE A 200 7.09 -43.46 -8.56
N ILE A 201 6.72 -43.96 -9.72
CA ILE A 201 5.43 -44.41 -10.20
C ILE A 201 5.01 -45.68 -9.44
N GLY A 202 3.72 -45.78 -9.07
CA GLY A 202 3.16 -47.08 -8.63
C GLY A 202 1.69 -46.95 -8.13
N GLN A 203 0.84 -47.57 -8.86
CA GLN A 203 -0.61 -47.74 -8.86
C GLN A 203 -1.31 -48.05 -7.52
N GLU A 204 -2.55 -47.49 -7.47
CA GLU A 204 -3.81 -48.03 -6.91
C GLU A 204 -3.87 -48.50 -5.45
N GLU A 205 -4.67 -47.79 -4.64
CA GLU A 205 -5.98 -48.26 -4.20
C GLU A 205 -6.73 -47.20 -3.37
N THR A 206 -8.01 -47.15 -3.58
CA THR A 206 -9.06 -46.28 -3.08
C THR A 206 -9.18 -46.29 -1.57
N THR A 207 -8.93 -45.14 -0.96
CA THR A 207 -9.65 -44.63 0.21
C THR A 207 -9.78 -43.12 0.07
N LEU A 208 -10.99 -42.67 -0.23
CA LEU A 208 -11.36 -41.27 -0.41
C LEU A 208 -11.15 -40.52 0.90
N SER A 209 -10.02 -39.87 1.02
CA SER A 209 -9.73 -38.92 2.12
C SER A 209 -10.50 -37.63 1.85
N PRO A 210 -11.11 -37.00 2.85
CA PRO A 210 -11.89 -35.76 2.68
C PRO A 210 -11.08 -34.62 2.07
N THR A 211 -9.75 -34.71 2.09
CA THR A 211 -8.84 -33.80 1.41
C THR A 211 -8.82 -33.97 -0.12
N ALA A 212 -9.09 -35.16 -0.64
CA ALA A 212 -9.15 -35.44 -2.06
C ALA A 212 -10.44 -34.87 -2.68
N GLU A 213 -11.57 -34.97 -1.96
CA GLU A 213 -12.86 -34.41 -2.39
C GLU A 213 -12.80 -32.88 -2.40
N LEU A 214 -12.21 -32.26 -1.37
CA LEU A 214 -12.00 -30.80 -1.33
C LEU A 214 -11.13 -30.31 -2.49
N LYS A 215 -10.07 -31.06 -2.81
CA LYS A 215 -9.17 -30.74 -3.91
C LYS A 215 -9.87 -30.80 -5.27
N THR A 216 -10.66 -31.84 -5.51
CA THR A 216 -11.45 -31.98 -6.74
C THR A 216 -12.52 -30.88 -6.87
N LEU A 217 -13.14 -30.47 -5.75
CA LEU A 217 -14.12 -29.40 -5.71
C LEU A 217 -13.49 -28.04 -6.03
N ILE A 218 -12.33 -27.76 -5.46
CA ILE A 218 -11.55 -26.55 -5.75
C ILE A 218 -11.09 -26.53 -7.22
N GLU A 219 -10.57 -27.64 -7.74
CA GLU A 219 -10.15 -27.74 -9.14
C GLU A 219 -11.32 -27.53 -10.11
N LYS A 220 -12.50 -28.04 -9.76
CA LYS A 220 -13.72 -27.84 -10.55
C LYS A 220 -14.12 -26.36 -10.57
N GLU A 221 -14.18 -25.72 -9.41
CA GLU A 221 -14.56 -24.31 -9.29
C GLU A 221 -13.55 -23.39 -10.03
N VAL A 222 -12.25 -23.64 -9.87
CA VAL A 222 -11.20 -22.89 -10.58
C VAL A 222 -11.35 -23.05 -12.10
N ARG A 223 -11.65 -24.27 -12.58
CA ARG A 223 -11.86 -24.52 -14.02
C ARG A 223 -13.10 -23.82 -14.55
N GLU A 224 -14.19 -23.81 -13.80
CA GLU A 224 -15.42 -23.08 -14.15
C GLU A 224 -15.17 -21.57 -14.22
N GLN A 225 -14.48 -21.00 -13.23
CA GLN A 225 -14.11 -19.58 -13.21
C GLN A 225 -13.18 -19.21 -14.37
N MET A 226 -12.19 -20.04 -14.68
CA MET A 226 -11.31 -19.82 -15.83
C MET A 226 -12.06 -19.84 -17.16
N THR A 227 -13.04 -20.76 -17.31
CA THR A 227 -13.87 -20.84 -18.53
C THR A 227 -14.73 -19.58 -18.68
N LEU A 228 -15.30 -19.09 -17.57
CA LEU A 228 -16.13 -17.90 -17.55
C LEU A 228 -15.33 -16.64 -17.90
N VAL A 229 -14.13 -16.48 -17.32
CA VAL A 229 -13.23 -15.37 -17.62
C VAL A 229 -12.74 -15.44 -19.08
N SER A 230 -12.38 -16.63 -19.58
CA SER A 230 -11.98 -16.80 -20.99
C SER A 230 -13.12 -16.40 -21.94
N GLY A 231 -14.35 -16.82 -21.67
CA GLY A 231 -15.52 -16.43 -22.46
C GLY A 231 -15.78 -14.92 -22.48
N GLN A 232 -15.61 -14.25 -21.33
CA GLN A 232 -15.72 -12.78 -21.26
C GLN A 232 -14.62 -12.08 -22.04
N LEU A 233 -13.41 -12.61 -22.03
CA LEU A 233 -12.26 -12.07 -22.76
C LEU A 233 -12.47 -12.20 -24.28
N ASP A 234 -12.93 -13.35 -24.74
CA ASP A 234 -13.25 -13.60 -26.16
C ASP A 234 -14.38 -12.69 -26.65
N GLN A 235 -15.39 -12.45 -25.83
CA GLN A 235 -16.48 -11.54 -26.15
C GLN A 235 -15.98 -10.10 -26.29
N ARG A 236 -15.16 -9.62 -25.37
CA ARG A 236 -14.55 -8.29 -25.45
C ARG A 236 -13.61 -8.14 -26.65
N MET A 237 -12.82 -9.16 -26.96
CA MET A 237 -11.97 -9.18 -28.14
C MET A 237 -12.80 -9.05 -29.43
N LYS A 238 -13.95 -9.73 -29.50
CA LYS A 238 -14.87 -9.66 -30.63
C LYS A 238 -15.52 -8.27 -30.77
N GLU A 239 -15.95 -7.68 -29.65
CA GLU A 239 -16.49 -6.30 -29.63
C GLU A 239 -15.44 -5.26 -30.11
N ILE A 240 -14.18 -5.39 -29.69
CA ILE A 240 -13.09 -4.52 -30.13
C ILE A 240 -12.80 -4.71 -31.63
N ALA A 241 -12.82 -5.97 -32.11
CA ALA A 241 -12.62 -6.26 -33.54
C ALA A 241 -13.75 -5.69 -34.40
N ASP A 242 -14.98 -5.74 -33.95
CA ASP A 242 -16.15 -5.19 -34.64
C ASP A 242 -16.13 -3.65 -34.64
N LEU A 243 -15.70 -3.02 -33.54
CA LEU A 243 -15.48 -1.58 -33.47
C LEU A 243 -14.37 -1.12 -34.43
N HIS A 244 -13.31 -1.89 -34.52
CA HIS A 244 -12.21 -1.60 -35.45
C HIS A 244 -12.64 -1.70 -36.92
N LYS A 245 -13.44 -2.71 -37.27
CA LYS A 245 -14.04 -2.84 -38.62
C LYS A 245 -14.93 -1.65 -38.97
N ARG A 246 -15.79 -1.21 -38.05
CA ARG A 246 -16.66 -0.04 -38.27
C ARG A 246 -15.88 1.26 -38.41
N ALA A 247 -14.74 1.39 -37.73
CA ALA A 247 -13.88 2.58 -37.84
C ALA A 247 -13.13 2.65 -39.21
N VAL A 248 -12.84 1.48 -39.79
CA VAL A 248 -12.16 1.41 -41.11
C VAL A 248 -13.15 1.63 -42.25
N ASP A 249 -14.44 1.22 -42.11
CA ASP A 249 -15.47 1.36 -43.15
C ASP A 249 -16.19 2.73 -43.16
N SER A 250 -15.78 3.71 -42.30
CA SER A 250 -16.33 5.07 -42.34
C SER A 250 -15.75 5.87 -43.50
N PRO A 251 -16.54 6.32 -44.48
CA PRO A 251 -16.04 7.10 -45.61
C PRO A 251 -15.58 8.48 -45.10
N GLN A 252 -14.36 8.88 -45.46
CA GLN A 252 -13.79 10.19 -45.21
C GLN A 252 -14.66 11.27 -45.87
N PRO A 253 -15.02 12.36 -45.16
CA PRO A 253 -15.67 13.50 -45.81
C PRO A 253 -14.68 14.24 -46.68
N ASN A 254 -14.94 14.21 -47.99
CA ASN A 254 -14.28 14.97 -49.05
C ASN A 254 -14.20 16.48 -48.70
N GLN A 255 -13.00 16.98 -48.44
CA GLN A 255 -12.75 18.41 -48.43
C GLN A 255 -12.80 18.94 -49.90
N ARG A 256 -13.95 19.46 -50.27
CA ARG A 256 -14.09 20.26 -51.49
C ARG A 256 -13.48 21.65 -51.24
N ALA A 257 -12.41 21.93 -51.95
CA ALA A 257 -11.84 23.24 -52.15
C ALA A 257 -12.91 24.27 -52.56
N LYS A 258 -12.91 25.43 -51.93
CA LYS A 258 -13.52 26.64 -52.45
C LYS A 258 -12.41 27.54 -52.97
N LYS A 259 -12.61 27.86 -54.24
CA LYS A 259 -11.96 28.92 -55.05
C LYS A 259 -12.13 30.28 -54.41
#